data_4a7154b89f3dd682aa435e1d0543f306
#
_entry.id   4a7154b89f3dd682aa435e1d0543f306
#
_cell.length_a   1.000
_cell.length_b   1.000
_cell.length_c   1.000
_cell.angle_alpha   90.00
_cell.angle_beta   90.00
_cell.angle_gamma   90.00
#
_symmetry.space_group_name_H-M   'P 1'
#
loop_
_entity.id
_entity.type
_entity.pdbx_description
1 polymer ?
#
loop_
_entity_poly.entity_id
_entity_poly.type
_entity_poly.pdbx_seq_one_letter_code
_entity_poly.pdbx_strand_id
1 'polypeptide(L)'
;TNLERNLYLTMQLMELDVPMVLALNMMDEVEKNGGSILINEMEEILQIPVVPISAARNQGVQELVRHAVHVARYREKPGIRDFCSPLDHKGAVHRALHGIMHLIQDHAEAAGIPLRFAAGKLVEGDHLVEEALHLEDNEKEMIGHIIKQMEEERGLDHAAGMADMRFLFIRRLCDKTVVKPKESREHV
;
A
#
# COMPACT_ATOMS: atom_id res chain seq x y z
N THR A 1 -14.17 -3.91 -6.41
CA THR A 1 -14.97 -2.83 -5.80
C THR A 1 -14.22 -1.50 -5.85
N ASN A 2 -14.95 -0.38 -5.70
CA ASN A 2 -14.31 0.94 -5.65
C ASN A 2 -13.35 1.09 -4.46
N LEU A 3 -13.65 0.43 -3.34
CA LEU A 3 -12.79 0.43 -2.15
C LEU A 3 -11.42 -0.19 -2.44
N GLU A 4 -11.37 -1.35 -3.06
CA GLU A 4 -10.10 -2.03 -3.39
C GLU A 4 -9.23 -1.19 -4.32
N ARG A 5 -9.83 -0.57 -5.32
CA ARG A 5 -9.14 0.33 -6.24
C ARG A 5 -8.58 1.56 -5.53
N ASN A 6 -9.34 2.15 -4.62
CA ASN A 6 -8.90 3.32 -3.86
C ASN A 6 -7.81 2.95 -2.85
N LEU A 7 -7.89 1.78 -2.23
CA LEU A 7 -6.85 1.27 -1.33
C LEU A 7 -5.53 1.03 -2.06
N TYR A 8 -5.55 0.69 -3.34
CA TYR A 8 -4.33 0.56 -4.13
C TYR A 8 -3.53 1.86 -4.16
N LEU A 9 -4.19 2.99 -4.42
CA LEU A 9 -3.55 4.31 -4.35
C LEU A 9 -3.09 4.65 -2.92
N THR A 10 -3.90 4.31 -1.92
CA THR A 10 -3.53 4.50 -0.51
C THR A 10 -2.21 3.81 -0.18
N MET A 11 -2.02 2.58 -0.62
CA MET A 11 -0.78 1.84 -0.39
C MET A 11 0.42 2.50 -1.08
N GLN A 12 0.26 2.97 -2.31
CA GLN A 12 1.32 3.70 -3.01
C GLN A 12 1.73 4.98 -2.27
N LEU A 13 0.75 5.70 -1.69
CA LEU A 13 1.02 6.89 -0.86
C LEU A 13 1.71 6.52 0.46
N MET A 14 1.37 5.40 1.07
CA MET A 14 2.02 4.92 2.30
C MET A 14 3.52 4.62 2.08
N GLU A 15 3.89 4.17 0.90
CA GLU A 15 5.30 3.93 0.54
C GLU A 15 6.15 5.21 0.53
N LEU A 16 5.53 6.40 0.40
CA LEU A 16 6.20 7.70 0.44
C LEU A 16 6.67 8.11 1.83
N ASP A 17 6.26 7.40 2.86
CA ASP A 17 6.67 7.67 4.26
C ASP A 17 6.35 9.09 4.73
N VAL A 18 5.16 9.56 4.44
CA VAL A 18 4.63 10.87 4.84
C VAL A 18 3.48 10.73 5.82
N PRO A 19 3.25 11.71 6.71
CA PRO A 19 2.08 11.71 7.57
C PRO A 19 0.79 11.65 6.76
N MET A 20 -0.12 10.75 7.12
CA MET A 20 -1.38 10.58 6.41
C MET A 20 -2.49 10.03 7.29
N VAL A 21 -3.72 10.29 6.87
CA VAL A 21 -4.96 9.75 7.45
C VAL A 21 -5.80 9.19 6.32
N LEU A 22 -6.43 8.05 6.52
CA LEU A 22 -7.39 7.48 5.59
C LEU A 22 -8.81 7.87 5.98
N ALA A 23 -9.48 8.63 5.14
CA ALA A 23 -10.90 8.93 5.27
C ALA A 23 -11.72 7.90 4.47
N LEU A 24 -12.56 7.13 5.16
CA LEU A 24 -13.53 6.26 4.51
C LEU A 24 -14.84 7.03 4.35
N ASN A 25 -15.08 7.51 3.14
CA ASN A 25 -16.27 8.29 2.82
C ASN A 25 -17.45 7.40 2.43
N MET A 26 -18.66 7.97 2.41
CA MET A 26 -19.92 7.31 2.06
C MET A 26 -20.29 6.18 3.03
N MET A 27 -19.90 6.27 4.29
CA MET A 27 -20.20 5.24 5.30
C MET A 27 -21.69 5.11 5.56
N ASP A 28 -22.46 6.18 5.40
CA ASP A 28 -23.93 6.15 5.46
C ASP A 28 -24.56 5.28 4.38
N GLU A 29 -23.95 5.21 3.19
CA GLU A 29 -24.42 4.30 2.13
C GLU A 29 -24.04 2.84 2.42
N VAL A 30 -22.85 2.61 2.99
CA VAL A 30 -22.43 1.27 3.40
C VAL A 30 -23.40 0.69 4.44
N GLU A 31 -23.75 1.46 5.47
CA GLU A 31 -24.68 1.08 6.52
C GLU A 31 -26.09 0.88 5.97
N LYS A 32 -26.57 1.78 5.12
CA LYS A 32 -27.89 1.70 4.48
C LYS A 32 -28.05 0.41 3.66
N ASN A 33 -26.97 -0.04 3.04
CA ASN A 33 -26.94 -1.28 2.26
C ASN A 33 -26.68 -2.53 3.13
N GLY A 34 -26.66 -2.39 4.46
CA GLY A 34 -26.49 -3.49 5.41
C GLY A 34 -25.06 -4.02 5.54
N GLY A 35 -24.09 -3.32 4.97
CA GLY A 35 -22.68 -3.62 5.13
C GLY A 35 -22.06 -2.87 6.32
N SER A 36 -20.84 -3.23 6.67
CA SER A 36 -20.03 -2.50 7.66
C SER A 36 -18.53 -2.64 7.36
N ILE A 37 -17.74 -1.73 7.91
CA ILE A 37 -16.29 -1.81 7.88
C ILE A 37 -15.79 -1.80 9.32
N LEU A 38 -14.92 -2.76 9.64
CA LEU A 38 -14.28 -2.88 10.95
C LEU A 38 -13.11 -1.89 11.01
N ILE A 39 -13.40 -0.65 11.45
CA ILE A 39 -12.47 0.49 11.40
C ILE A 39 -11.23 0.22 12.24
N ASN A 40 -11.38 -0.29 13.47
CA ASN A 40 -10.25 -0.51 14.37
C ASN A 40 -9.29 -1.58 13.82
N GLU A 41 -9.83 -2.65 13.24
CA GLU A 41 -9.03 -3.68 12.59
C GLU A 41 -8.30 -3.16 11.36
N MET A 42 -8.95 -2.29 10.58
CA MET A 42 -8.32 -1.65 9.42
C MET A 42 -7.18 -0.73 9.84
N GLU A 43 -7.36 0.09 10.90
CA GLU A 43 -6.28 0.89 11.50
C GLU A 43 -5.12 0.03 11.96
N GLU A 44 -5.40 -1.07 12.65
CA GLU A 44 -4.38 -1.98 13.16
C GLU A 44 -3.56 -2.60 12.04
N ILE A 45 -4.19 -3.02 10.95
CA ILE A 45 -3.51 -3.61 9.80
C ILE A 45 -2.73 -2.58 9.01
N LEU A 46 -3.33 -1.42 8.71
CA LEU A 46 -2.69 -0.36 7.91
C LEU A 46 -1.70 0.48 8.73
N GLN A 47 -1.84 0.53 10.03
CA GLN A 47 -1.02 1.35 10.94
C GLN A 47 -1.00 2.84 10.56
N ILE A 48 -2.16 3.33 10.13
CA ILE A 48 -2.50 4.74 9.94
C ILE A 48 -3.87 5.00 10.54
N PRO A 49 -4.20 6.21 10.96
CA PRO A 49 -5.56 6.54 11.39
C PRO A 49 -6.56 6.35 10.25
N VAL A 50 -7.68 5.68 10.54
CA VAL A 50 -8.79 5.45 9.62
C VAL A 50 -10.03 6.09 10.22
N VAL A 51 -10.62 7.07 9.53
CA VAL A 51 -11.77 7.81 10.02
C VAL A 51 -12.97 7.60 9.09
N PRO A 52 -14.06 7.01 9.59
CA PRO A 52 -15.29 6.88 8.83
C PRO A 52 -15.99 8.23 8.74
N ILE A 53 -16.37 8.61 7.53
CA ILE A 53 -17.08 9.88 7.28
C ILE A 53 -18.25 9.69 6.32
N SER A 54 -19.20 10.65 6.39
CA SER A 54 -20.13 10.96 5.32
C SER A 54 -20.01 12.45 5.03
N ALA A 55 -19.24 12.81 4.01
CA ALA A 55 -18.99 14.20 3.66
C ALA A 55 -20.30 14.91 3.26
N ALA A 56 -21.18 14.22 2.54
CA ALA A 56 -22.49 14.75 2.14
C ALA A 56 -23.39 15.12 3.33
N ARG A 57 -23.23 14.44 4.47
CA ARG A 57 -23.98 14.68 5.71
C ARG A 57 -23.19 15.42 6.76
N ASN A 58 -21.96 15.82 6.45
CA ASN A 58 -21.05 16.46 7.41
C ASN A 58 -20.84 15.62 8.69
N GLN A 59 -20.81 14.30 8.57
CA GLN A 59 -20.58 13.38 9.67
C GLN A 59 -19.13 12.91 9.69
N GLY A 60 -18.48 12.91 10.85
CA GLY A 60 -17.09 12.47 11.04
C GLY A 60 -16.03 13.44 10.54
N VAL A 61 -16.40 14.56 9.91
CA VAL A 61 -15.47 15.52 9.31
C VAL A 61 -14.59 16.20 10.37
N GLN A 62 -15.15 16.57 11.52
CA GLN A 62 -14.37 17.17 12.60
C GLN A 62 -13.35 16.19 13.19
N GLU A 63 -13.71 14.93 13.32
CA GLU A 63 -12.81 13.85 13.73
C GLU A 63 -11.66 13.69 12.75
N LEU A 64 -11.97 13.65 11.44
CA LEU A 64 -10.98 13.60 10.38
C LEU A 64 -9.97 14.75 10.48
N VAL A 65 -10.47 15.98 10.67
CA VAL A 65 -9.62 17.17 10.81
C VAL A 65 -8.72 17.07 12.05
N ARG A 66 -9.24 16.60 13.18
CA ARG A 66 -8.45 16.40 14.41
C ARG A 66 -7.31 15.39 14.18
N HIS A 67 -7.59 14.26 13.56
CA HIS A 67 -6.58 13.28 13.21
C HIS A 67 -5.54 13.82 12.22
N ALA A 68 -5.97 14.53 11.18
CA ALA A 68 -5.08 15.14 10.21
C ALA A 68 -4.12 16.16 10.86
N VAL A 69 -4.65 17.03 11.72
CA VAL A 69 -3.82 18.01 12.47
C VAL A 69 -2.86 17.31 13.40
N HIS A 70 -3.29 16.24 14.08
CA HIS A 70 -2.45 15.48 14.99
C HIS A 70 -1.26 14.83 14.25
N VAL A 71 -1.52 14.06 13.20
CA VAL A 71 -0.44 13.39 12.45
C VAL A 71 0.51 14.38 11.79
N ALA A 72 0.01 15.54 11.33
CA ALA A 72 0.84 16.60 10.77
C ALA A 72 1.73 17.26 11.84
N ARG A 73 1.16 17.59 13.00
CA ARG A 73 1.87 18.24 14.12
C ARG A 73 2.99 17.37 14.66
N TYR A 74 2.72 16.09 14.87
CA TYR A 74 3.68 15.14 15.44
C TYR A 74 4.50 14.39 14.39
N ARG A 75 4.26 14.67 13.09
CA ARG A 75 4.91 14.01 11.95
C ARG A 75 4.81 12.49 12.03
N GLU A 76 3.64 12.01 12.43
CA GLU A 76 3.37 10.56 12.53
C GLU A 76 3.28 9.97 11.13
N LYS A 77 4.21 9.08 10.83
CA LYS A 77 4.29 8.38 9.55
C LYS A 77 3.57 7.04 9.63
N PRO A 78 3.19 6.42 8.49
CA PRO A 78 2.66 5.08 8.48
C PRO A 78 3.57 4.09 9.22
N GLY A 79 3.02 3.23 10.06
CA GLY A 79 3.77 2.20 10.76
C GLY A 79 4.19 1.03 9.85
N ILE A 80 3.51 0.87 8.71
CA ILE A 80 3.83 -0.12 7.68
C ILE A 80 4.00 0.57 6.33
N ARG A 81 5.03 0.18 5.57
CA ARG A 81 5.37 0.69 4.23
C ARG A 81 5.65 -0.43 3.27
N ASP A 82 5.81 -1.63 3.76
CA ASP A 82 6.09 -2.83 3.00
C ASP A 82 4.90 -3.79 3.05
N PHE A 83 4.36 -4.10 1.89
CA PHE A 83 3.15 -4.91 1.73
C PHE A 83 3.45 -6.29 1.13
N CYS A 84 4.70 -6.59 0.84
CA CYS A 84 5.08 -7.90 0.35
C CYS A 84 5.14 -8.93 1.48
N SER A 85 4.81 -10.16 1.17
CA SER A 85 4.90 -11.29 2.11
C SER A 85 5.87 -12.35 1.59
N PRO A 86 6.72 -12.89 2.47
CA PRO A 86 7.59 -14.01 2.10
C PRO A 86 6.79 -15.29 1.80
N LEU A 87 5.52 -15.33 2.17
CA LEU A 87 4.64 -16.48 1.92
C LEU A 87 3.94 -16.41 0.56
N ASP A 88 3.79 -15.21 -0.02
CA ASP A 88 3.14 -15.04 -1.30
C ASP A 88 4.03 -15.54 -2.43
N HIS A 89 3.53 -16.51 -3.21
CA HIS A 89 4.22 -17.07 -4.35
C HIS A 89 5.70 -17.42 -4.06
N LYS A 90 5.91 -18.15 -2.97
CA LYS A 90 7.24 -18.54 -2.47
C LYS A 90 8.18 -17.36 -2.20
N GLY A 91 7.65 -16.18 -2.01
CA GLY A 91 8.40 -14.97 -1.65
C GLY A 91 9.19 -14.34 -2.81
N ALA A 92 8.84 -14.59 -4.07
CA ALA A 92 9.59 -14.05 -5.21
C ALA A 92 9.68 -12.54 -5.22
N VAL A 93 8.55 -11.83 -5.08
CA VAL A 93 8.52 -10.35 -5.00
C VAL A 93 9.19 -9.84 -3.73
N HIS A 94 8.97 -10.51 -2.60
CA HIS A 94 9.58 -10.17 -1.32
C HIS A 94 11.12 -10.21 -1.40
N ARG A 95 11.70 -11.30 -1.90
CA ARG A 95 13.15 -11.41 -2.07
C ARG A 95 13.72 -10.37 -3.03
N ALA A 96 13.02 -10.10 -4.14
CA ALA A 96 13.46 -9.09 -5.09
C ALA A 96 13.51 -7.71 -4.48
N LEU A 97 12.44 -7.27 -3.82
CA LEU A 97 12.37 -5.97 -3.18
C LEU A 97 13.42 -5.82 -2.07
N HIS A 98 13.53 -6.80 -1.18
CA HIS A 98 14.50 -6.75 -0.09
C HIS A 98 15.95 -6.86 -0.58
N GLY A 99 16.22 -7.64 -1.61
CA GLY A 99 17.53 -7.68 -2.26
C GLY A 99 17.93 -6.34 -2.87
N ILE A 100 17.00 -5.69 -3.57
CA ILE A 100 17.23 -4.34 -4.12
C ILE A 100 17.42 -3.31 -3.01
N MET A 101 16.61 -3.35 -1.95
CA MET A 101 16.75 -2.46 -0.79
C MET A 101 18.16 -2.53 -0.18
N HIS A 102 18.72 -3.72 -0.04
CA HIS A 102 20.10 -3.89 0.45
C HIS A 102 21.13 -3.24 -0.48
N LEU A 103 20.95 -3.34 -1.80
CA LEU A 103 21.87 -2.77 -2.76
C LEU A 103 21.83 -1.24 -2.82
N ILE A 104 20.67 -0.64 -2.61
CA ILE A 104 20.46 0.80 -2.82
C ILE A 104 20.38 1.61 -1.54
N GLN A 105 20.56 1.03 -0.36
CA GLN A 105 20.34 1.70 0.92
C GLN A 105 21.11 3.01 1.03
N ASP A 106 22.40 3.01 0.78
CA ASP A 106 23.24 4.19 0.86
C ASP A 106 22.86 5.25 -0.18
N HIS A 107 22.50 4.81 -1.37
CA HIS A 107 22.04 5.69 -2.45
C HIS A 107 20.70 6.36 -2.12
N ALA A 108 19.77 5.62 -1.55
CA ALA A 108 18.47 6.15 -1.15
C ALA A 108 18.61 7.17 -0.01
N GLU A 109 19.45 6.88 0.98
CA GLU A 109 19.76 7.80 2.08
C GLU A 109 20.39 9.09 1.55
N ALA A 110 21.38 8.99 0.66
CA ALA A 110 22.05 10.15 0.06
C ALA A 110 21.10 11.00 -0.79
N ALA A 111 20.16 10.37 -1.50
CA ALA A 111 19.15 11.04 -2.33
C ALA A 111 17.95 11.57 -1.52
N GLY A 112 17.79 11.17 -0.26
CA GLY A 112 16.64 11.53 0.57
C GLY A 112 15.33 10.88 0.08
N ILE A 113 15.42 9.71 -0.58
CA ILE A 113 14.27 8.96 -1.09
C ILE A 113 13.97 7.80 -0.13
N PRO A 114 12.70 7.59 0.28
CA PRO A 114 12.34 6.45 1.12
C PRO A 114 12.77 5.13 0.48
N LEU A 115 13.48 4.29 1.23
CA LEU A 115 14.17 3.10 0.71
C LEU A 115 13.20 2.13 0.02
N ARG A 116 12.09 1.79 0.69
CA ARG A 116 11.11 0.85 0.13
C ARG A 116 10.41 1.40 -1.11
N PHE A 117 10.12 2.69 -1.13
CA PHE A 117 9.58 3.39 -2.31
C PHE A 117 10.58 3.32 -3.47
N ALA A 118 11.85 3.64 -3.22
CA ALA A 118 12.90 3.59 -4.22
C ALA A 118 13.04 2.18 -4.83
N ALA A 119 13.07 1.14 -4.00
CA ALA A 119 13.14 -0.25 -4.48
C ALA A 119 11.94 -0.62 -5.35
N GLY A 120 10.73 -0.28 -4.93
CA GLY A 120 9.52 -0.51 -5.72
C GLY A 120 9.54 0.21 -7.06
N LYS A 121 9.99 1.44 -7.08
CA LYS A 121 10.11 2.24 -8.31
C LYS A 121 11.14 1.68 -9.28
N LEU A 122 12.26 1.16 -8.79
CA LEU A 122 13.25 0.47 -9.62
C LEU A 122 12.67 -0.80 -10.25
N VAL A 123 11.91 -1.60 -9.49
CA VAL A 123 11.21 -2.77 -10.05
C VAL A 123 10.22 -2.35 -11.12
N GLU A 124 9.51 -1.26 -10.93
CA GLU A 124 8.54 -0.71 -11.90
C GLU A 124 9.19 -0.04 -13.12
N GLY A 125 10.52 0.12 -13.12
CA GLY A 125 11.26 0.71 -14.23
C GLY A 125 11.20 2.25 -14.28
N ASP A 126 11.05 2.90 -13.13
CA ASP A 126 11.00 4.36 -13.02
C ASP A 126 12.40 4.98 -13.22
N HIS A 127 12.60 5.60 -14.37
CA HIS A 127 13.88 6.21 -14.74
C HIS A 127 14.24 7.43 -13.89
N LEU A 128 13.26 8.20 -13.40
CA LEU A 128 13.53 9.37 -12.57
C LEU A 128 14.13 8.97 -11.22
N VAL A 129 13.61 7.92 -10.64
CA VAL A 129 14.17 7.38 -9.38
C VAL A 129 15.52 6.73 -9.63
N GLU A 130 15.70 5.97 -10.72
CA GLU A 130 16.98 5.38 -11.09
C GLU A 130 18.07 6.45 -11.24
N GLU A 131 17.79 7.53 -11.96
CA GLU A 131 18.73 8.65 -12.13
C GLU A 131 19.04 9.36 -10.79
N ALA A 132 18.02 9.59 -9.96
CA ALA A 132 18.18 10.24 -8.67
C ALA A 132 19.04 9.45 -7.68
N LEU A 133 19.08 8.12 -7.80
CA LEU A 133 19.87 7.25 -6.95
C LEU A 133 21.37 7.23 -7.33
N HIS A 134 21.75 7.67 -8.51
CA HIS A 134 23.13 7.65 -9.00
C HIS A 134 23.81 6.29 -8.86
N LEU A 135 23.12 5.23 -9.29
CA LEU A 135 23.63 3.85 -9.23
C LEU A 135 24.79 3.66 -10.20
N GLU A 136 25.75 2.82 -9.81
CA GLU A 136 26.81 2.37 -10.70
C GLU A 136 26.30 1.31 -11.69
N ASP A 137 27.01 1.12 -12.80
CA ASP A 137 26.59 0.20 -13.86
C ASP A 137 26.47 -1.25 -13.37
N ASN A 138 27.38 -1.70 -12.51
CA ASN A 138 27.32 -3.03 -11.90
C ASN A 138 26.13 -3.18 -10.95
N GLU A 139 25.74 -2.15 -10.25
CA GLU A 139 24.53 -2.16 -9.38
C GLU A 139 23.26 -2.24 -10.22
N LYS A 140 23.19 -1.46 -11.30
CA LYS A 140 22.07 -1.54 -12.26
C LYS A 140 21.93 -2.93 -12.89
N GLU A 141 23.06 -3.51 -13.26
CA GLU A 141 23.08 -4.89 -13.81
C GLU A 141 22.58 -5.90 -12.80
N MET A 142 23.01 -5.83 -11.55
CA MET A 142 22.58 -6.72 -10.48
C MET A 142 21.09 -6.57 -10.20
N ILE A 143 20.58 -5.34 -10.15
CA ILE A 143 19.13 -5.06 -10.00
C ILE A 143 18.35 -5.68 -11.18
N GLY A 144 18.84 -5.53 -12.39
CA GLY A 144 18.26 -6.15 -13.58
C GLY A 144 18.17 -7.67 -13.47
N HIS A 145 19.20 -8.34 -12.96
CA HIS A 145 19.19 -9.77 -12.71
C HIS A 145 18.17 -10.19 -11.65
N ILE A 146 18.08 -9.43 -10.56
CA ILE A 146 17.09 -9.68 -9.49
C ILE A 146 15.66 -9.57 -10.03
N ILE A 147 15.36 -8.53 -10.82
CA ILE A 147 14.06 -8.34 -11.42
C ILE A 147 13.72 -9.47 -12.39
N LYS A 148 14.67 -9.84 -13.25
CA LYS A 148 14.47 -10.94 -14.20
C LYS A 148 14.21 -12.27 -13.51
N GLN A 149 14.94 -12.59 -12.45
CA GLN A 149 14.70 -13.77 -11.64
C GLN A 149 13.29 -13.77 -11.04
N MET A 150 12.84 -12.64 -10.52
CA MET A 150 11.48 -12.47 -9.99
C MET A 150 10.43 -12.73 -11.08
N GLU A 151 10.61 -12.18 -12.28
CA GLU A 151 9.71 -12.38 -13.41
C GLU A 151 9.63 -13.85 -13.82
N GLU A 152 10.78 -14.53 -13.88
CA GLU A 152 10.85 -15.96 -14.19
C GLU A 152 10.15 -16.82 -13.12
N GLU A 153 10.39 -16.55 -11.84
CA GLU A 153 9.74 -17.26 -10.73
C GLU A 153 8.22 -17.02 -10.69
N ARG A 154 7.77 -15.82 -11.03
CA ARG A 154 6.35 -15.44 -11.02
C ARG A 154 5.61 -15.84 -12.30
N GLY A 155 6.28 -15.97 -13.43
CA GLY A 155 5.65 -16.07 -14.74
C GLY A 155 4.88 -14.81 -15.14
N LEU A 156 5.23 -13.67 -14.57
CA LEU A 156 4.62 -12.34 -14.78
C LEU A 156 5.74 -11.33 -15.04
N ASP A 157 5.45 -10.29 -15.80
CA ASP A 157 6.37 -9.15 -15.87
C ASP A 157 6.44 -8.41 -14.51
N HIS A 158 7.45 -7.57 -14.36
CA HIS A 158 7.71 -6.84 -13.12
C HIS A 158 6.52 -5.95 -12.69
N ALA A 159 5.86 -5.28 -13.63
CA ALA A 159 4.72 -4.41 -13.32
C ALA A 159 3.52 -5.22 -12.83
N ALA A 160 3.21 -6.34 -13.49
CA ALA A 160 2.16 -7.26 -13.06
C ALA A 160 2.48 -7.93 -11.73
N GLY A 161 3.74 -8.29 -11.49
CA GLY A 161 4.19 -8.84 -10.20
C GLY A 161 4.00 -7.87 -9.04
N MET A 162 4.34 -6.60 -9.23
CA MET A 162 4.14 -5.55 -8.23
C MET A 162 2.66 -5.26 -7.99
N ALA A 163 1.86 -5.20 -9.03
CA ALA A 163 0.42 -5.00 -8.91
C ALA A 163 -0.25 -6.16 -8.16
N ASP A 164 0.10 -7.39 -8.49
CA ASP A 164 -0.42 -8.59 -7.84
C ASP A 164 -0.08 -8.61 -6.33
N MET A 165 1.14 -8.26 -5.96
CA MET A 165 1.56 -8.14 -4.56
C MET A 165 0.66 -7.16 -3.79
N ARG A 166 0.38 -5.97 -4.33
CA ARG A 166 -0.48 -4.97 -3.70
C ARG A 166 -1.93 -5.46 -3.61
N PHE A 167 -2.47 -6.06 -4.67
CA PHE A 167 -3.83 -6.61 -4.65
C PHE A 167 -4.00 -7.77 -3.70
N LEU A 168 -3.01 -8.63 -3.51
CA LEU A 168 -3.05 -9.69 -2.50
C LEU A 168 -3.15 -9.12 -1.08
N PHE A 169 -2.40 -8.08 -0.78
CA PHE A 169 -2.51 -7.38 0.50
C PHE A 169 -3.90 -6.75 0.69
N ILE A 170 -4.39 -6.03 -0.31
CA ILE A 170 -5.72 -5.39 -0.28
C ILE A 170 -6.83 -6.42 -0.09
N ARG A 171 -6.74 -7.54 -0.78
CA ARG A 171 -7.72 -8.62 -0.65
C ARG A 171 -7.75 -9.17 0.77
N ARG A 172 -6.59 -9.44 1.36
CA ARG A 172 -6.51 -9.88 2.77
C ARG A 172 -7.04 -8.82 3.73
N LEU A 173 -6.74 -7.56 3.49
CA LEU A 173 -7.26 -6.44 4.28
C LEU A 173 -8.79 -6.38 4.21
N CYS A 174 -9.37 -6.41 3.01
CA CYS A 174 -10.80 -6.35 2.81
C CYS A 174 -11.52 -7.58 3.37
N ASP A 175 -10.95 -8.77 3.22
CA ASP A 175 -11.52 -10.01 3.78
C ASP A 175 -11.64 -9.97 5.31
N LYS A 176 -10.71 -9.27 5.98
CA LYS A 176 -10.72 -9.12 7.44
C LYS A 176 -11.58 -7.96 7.94
N THR A 177 -11.78 -6.92 7.13
CA THR A 177 -12.33 -5.65 7.61
C THR A 177 -13.66 -5.25 6.98
N VAL A 178 -13.99 -5.76 5.81
CA VAL A 178 -15.23 -5.46 5.11
C VAL A 178 -16.25 -6.55 5.36
N VAL A 179 -17.36 -6.19 6.04
CA VAL A 179 -18.48 -7.08 6.29
C VAL A 179 -19.54 -6.82 5.22
N LYS A 180 -19.76 -7.81 4.36
CA LYS A 180 -20.80 -7.74 3.31
C LYS A 180 -22.19 -7.92 3.92
N PRO A 181 -23.24 -7.31 3.32
CA PRO A 181 -24.61 -7.56 3.72
C PRO A 181 -24.90 -9.07 3.63
N LYS A 182 -25.67 -9.59 4.58
CA LYS A 182 -26.22 -10.95 4.45
C LYS A 182 -27.12 -10.94 3.22
N GLU A 183 -26.84 -11.80 2.24
CA GLU A 183 -27.78 -12.04 1.16
C GLU A 183 -29.10 -12.45 1.78
N SER A 184 -30.15 -11.65 1.57
CA SER A 184 -31.49 -12.07 1.87
C SER A 184 -31.78 -13.27 0.94
N ARG A 185 -31.83 -14.47 1.49
CA ARG A 185 -32.40 -15.60 0.79
C ARG A 185 -33.89 -15.29 0.65
N GLU A 186 -34.25 -14.62 -0.44
CA GLU A 186 -35.61 -14.65 -0.91
C GLU A 186 -35.88 -16.09 -1.34
N HIS A 187 -36.59 -16.79 -0.48
CA HIS A 187 -37.25 -18.02 -0.85
C HIS A 187 -38.33 -17.65 -1.85
N VAL A 188 -38.14 -18.04 -3.10
CA VAL A 188 -39.23 -18.22 -4.06
C VAL A 188 -39.94 -19.54 -3.76
#